data_1ec508a25fdfbf04294952a8e5e9f0c7
#
_entry.id   1ec508a25fdfbf04294952a8e5e9f0c7
#
_cell.length_a   1.000
_cell.length_b   1.000
_cell.length_c   1.000
_cell.angle_alpha   90.00
_cell.angle_beta   90.00
_cell.angle_gamma   90.00
#
_symmetry.space_group_name_H-M   'P 1'
#
loop_
_entity.id
_entity.type
_entity.pdbx_description
1 polymer ?
#
loop_
_entity_poly.entity_id
_entity_poly.type
_entity_poly.pdbx_seq_one_letter_code
_entity_poly.pdbx_strand_id
1 'polypeptide(L)'
;AVAAKIVEVLGEKRAILAVLMGCGALTYGGLSVFVVAFVMYPFGAVVFRQADIPKRLLPATLWVGIFSFAMVSLPGTPQIQNIIPSSYFQTSTWAAPGIGLFASILFLLIGWGWVGHRAKVLKAKGEGYGNHVVDGRKKRNPKIRIPWYWALLPLVMVIVLNVILSNPFGWSWGFHWNPDSLQAFAPLHLSLLASQVGKVSAIWSISVALIISSIAAAFIGRKRFIVMDGFLAPINYAALSS
;
A
#
# COMPACT_ATOMS: atom_id res chain seq x y z
N ALA A 1 -6.72 9.16 6.95
CA ALA A 1 -5.90 10.36 7.08
C ALA A 1 -5.07 10.62 5.83
N VAL A 2 -4.16 9.68 5.43
CA VAL A 2 -3.25 9.86 4.26
C VAL A 2 -4.03 10.09 2.97
N ALA A 3 -4.96 9.19 2.63
CA ALA A 3 -5.75 9.29 1.40
C ALA A 3 -6.60 10.58 1.35
N ALA A 4 -7.17 11.01 2.48
CA ALA A 4 -7.92 12.27 2.54
C ALA A 4 -7.01 13.48 2.30
N LYS A 5 -5.76 13.43 2.79
CA LYS A 5 -4.78 14.51 2.54
C LYS A 5 -4.35 14.57 1.07
N ILE A 6 -4.20 13.42 0.43
CA ILE A 6 -3.89 13.35 -1.00
C ILE A 6 -4.98 14.04 -1.82
N VAL A 7 -6.26 13.80 -1.52
CA VAL A 7 -7.37 14.49 -2.22
C VAL A 7 -7.40 15.98 -1.94
N GLU A 8 -7.17 16.37 -0.69
CA GLU A 8 -7.12 17.78 -0.30
C GLU A 8 -6.04 18.55 -1.08
N VAL A 9 -4.87 17.92 -1.27
CA VAL A 9 -3.74 18.51 -2.00
C VAL A 9 -3.97 18.53 -3.52
N LEU A 10 -4.52 17.45 -4.08
CA LEU A 10 -4.70 17.30 -5.53
C LEU A 10 -5.95 17.99 -6.07
N GLY A 11 -6.92 18.30 -5.20
CA GLY A 11 -8.21 18.89 -5.56
C GLY A 11 -9.17 17.96 -6.30
N GLU A 12 -10.41 18.37 -6.44
CA GLU A 12 -11.48 17.56 -7.05
C GLU A 12 -11.24 17.24 -8.53
N LYS A 13 -10.63 18.18 -9.29
CA LYS A 13 -10.31 17.99 -10.72
C LYS A 13 -9.36 16.82 -10.99
N ARG A 14 -8.59 16.40 -9.99
CA ARG A 14 -7.63 15.29 -10.07
C ARG A 14 -8.06 14.09 -9.23
N ALA A 15 -9.36 13.94 -9.01
CA ALA A 15 -9.95 12.91 -8.17
C ALA A 15 -9.48 11.48 -8.53
N ILE A 16 -9.41 11.14 -9.82
CA ILE A 16 -8.90 9.85 -10.30
C ILE A 16 -7.45 9.65 -9.85
N LEU A 17 -6.60 10.65 -10.09
CA LEU A 17 -5.19 10.59 -9.70
C LEU A 17 -5.04 10.46 -8.18
N ALA A 18 -5.87 11.15 -7.40
CA ALA A 18 -5.86 11.04 -5.93
C ALA A 18 -6.16 9.62 -5.45
N VAL A 19 -7.12 8.92 -6.08
CA VAL A 19 -7.43 7.53 -5.76
C VAL A 19 -6.28 6.62 -6.18
N LEU A 20 -5.72 6.79 -7.39
CA LEU A 20 -4.58 6.01 -7.88
C LEU A 20 -3.37 6.13 -6.93
N MET A 21 -2.99 7.36 -6.60
CA MET A 21 -1.85 7.62 -5.69
C MET A 21 -2.11 7.11 -4.28
N GLY A 22 -3.35 7.21 -3.80
CA GLY A 22 -3.74 6.64 -2.51
C GLY A 22 -3.61 5.12 -2.48
N CYS A 23 -4.05 4.43 -3.52
CA CYS A 23 -3.87 3.00 -3.69
C CYS A 23 -2.38 2.64 -3.74
N GLY A 24 -1.61 3.34 -4.57
CA GLY A 24 -0.18 3.11 -4.71
C GLY A 24 0.59 3.29 -3.41
N ALA A 25 0.31 4.36 -2.67
CA ALA A 25 0.95 4.62 -1.38
C ALA A 25 0.66 3.51 -0.35
N LEU A 26 -0.57 3.03 -0.27
CA LEU A 26 -0.93 1.95 0.66
C LEU A 26 -0.31 0.61 0.23
N THR A 27 -0.31 0.31 -1.07
CA THR A 27 0.31 -0.91 -1.63
C THR A 27 1.81 -0.91 -1.39
N TYR A 28 2.47 0.21 -1.66
CA TYR A 28 3.91 0.36 -1.42
C TYR A 28 4.26 0.35 0.08
N GLY A 29 3.34 0.78 0.93
CA GLY A 29 3.45 0.66 2.39
C GLY A 29 3.27 -0.76 2.93
N GLY A 30 3.18 -1.77 2.08
CA GLY A 30 3.12 -3.18 2.48
C GLY A 30 1.73 -3.72 2.78
N LEU A 31 0.66 -2.95 2.55
CA LEU A 31 -0.68 -3.49 2.70
C LEU A 31 -0.98 -4.45 1.54
N SER A 32 -1.57 -5.61 1.88
CA SER A 32 -2.05 -6.55 0.88
C SER A 32 -2.99 -5.86 -0.12
N VAL A 33 -2.86 -6.20 -1.39
CA VAL A 33 -3.67 -5.64 -2.48
C VAL A 33 -5.17 -5.75 -2.23
N PHE A 34 -5.63 -6.83 -1.62
CA PHE A 34 -7.04 -7.03 -1.25
C PHE A 34 -7.46 -6.05 -0.14
N VAL A 35 -6.63 -5.88 0.88
CA VAL A 35 -6.90 -4.92 1.97
C VAL A 35 -6.97 -3.50 1.43
N VAL A 36 -6.06 -3.14 0.51
CA VAL A 36 -6.07 -1.83 -0.13
C VAL A 36 -7.38 -1.61 -0.90
N ALA A 37 -7.87 -2.61 -1.64
CA ALA A 37 -9.14 -2.52 -2.37
C ALA A 37 -10.31 -2.22 -1.43
N PHE A 38 -10.43 -2.96 -0.31
CA PHE A 38 -11.50 -2.74 0.68
C PHE A 38 -11.40 -1.39 1.38
N VAL A 39 -10.20 -0.94 1.71
CA VAL A 39 -9.97 0.36 2.38
C VAL A 39 -10.22 1.53 1.44
N MET A 40 -9.79 1.41 0.19
CA MET A 40 -9.86 2.49 -0.79
C MET A 40 -11.22 2.56 -1.49
N TYR A 41 -12.01 1.50 -1.53
CA TYR A 41 -13.34 1.52 -2.16
C TYR A 41 -14.26 2.59 -1.55
N PRO A 42 -14.55 2.60 -0.22
CA PRO A 42 -15.41 3.62 0.36
C PRO A 42 -14.84 5.03 0.26
N PHE A 43 -13.50 5.15 0.28
CA PHE A 43 -12.83 6.43 0.08
C PHE A 43 -12.98 6.91 -1.37
N GLY A 44 -12.68 6.06 -2.35
CA GLY A 44 -12.84 6.36 -3.77
C GLY A 44 -14.29 6.69 -4.15
N ALA A 45 -15.27 5.99 -3.55
CA ALA A 45 -16.69 6.28 -3.76
C ALA A 45 -17.07 7.71 -3.33
N VAL A 46 -16.55 8.18 -2.19
CA VAL A 46 -16.79 9.57 -1.75
C VAL A 46 -16.13 10.57 -2.69
N VAL A 47 -14.89 10.31 -3.11
CA VAL A 47 -14.14 11.18 -4.01
C VAL A 47 -14.81 11.26 -5.38
N PHE A 48 -15.23 10.13 -5.94
CA PHE A 48 -15.92 10.05 -7.21
C PHE A 48 -17.26 10.77 -7.17
N ARG A 49 -18.00 10.66 -6.04
CA ARG A 49 -19.25 11.39 -5.84
C ARG A 49 -19.04 12.90 -5.82
N GLN A 50 -18.00 13.39 -5.14
CA GLN A 50 -17.67 14.82 -5.07
C GLN A 50 -17.29 15.38 -6.45
N ALA A 51 -16.57 14.60 -7.25
CA ALA A 51 -16.13 14.98 -8.60
C ALA A 51 -17.13 14.63 -9.70
N ASP A 52 -18.32 14.11 -9.35
CA ASP A 52 -19.35 13.63 -10.28
C ASP A 52 -18.79 12.72 -11.38
N ILE A 53 -17.95 11.75 -10.96
CA ILE A 53 -17.39 10.72 -11.85
C ILE A 53 -18.26 9.47 -11.78
N PRO A 54 -18.60 8.83 -12.92
CA PRO A 54 -19.41 7.62 -12.93
C PRO A 54 -18.85 6.52 -12.01
N LYS A 55 -19.69 6.04 -11.07
CA LYS A 55 -19.30 5.04 -10.05
C LYS A 55 -18.74 3.77 -10.68
N ARG A 56 -19.19 3.37 -11.86
CA ARG A 56 -18.72 2.17 -12.56
C ARG A 56 -17.24 2.21 -12.95
N LEU A 57 -16.61 3.38 -12.98
CA LEU A 57 -15.17 3.51 -13.19
C LEU A 57 -14.33 3.28 -11.92
N LEU A 58 -14.97 3.26 -10.76
CA LEU A 58 -14.27 3.09 -9.49
C LEU A 58 -13.51 1.76 -9.40
N PRO A 59 -14.07 0.59 -9.73
CA PRO A 59 -13.33 -0.66 -9.73
C PRO A 59 -12.11 -0.63 -10.65
N ALA A 60 -12.25 -0.09 -11.86
CA ALA A 60 -11.15 0.05 -12.81
C ALA A 60 -10.03 0.97 -12.27
N THR A 61 -10.42 2.08 -11.61
CA THR A 61 -9.45 2.99 -10.98
C THR A 61 -8.71 2.32 -9.83
N LEU A 62 -9.41 1.58 -8.98
CA LEU A 62 -8.79 0.83 -7.89
C LEU A 62 -7.83 -0.24 -8.45
N TRP A 63 -8.26 -0.97 -9.47
CA TRP A 63 -7.45 -1.98 -10.14
C TRP A 63 -6.14 -1.40 -10.68
N VAL A 64 -6.23 -0.31 -11.43
CA VAL A 64 -5.04 0.40 -11.95
C VAL A 64 -4.16 0.89 -10.79
N GLY A 65 -4.73 1.47 -9.74
CA GLY A 65 -3.96 2.00 -8.61
C GLY A 65 -3.26 0.95 -7.77
N ILE A 66 -3.81 -0.25 -7.68
CA ILE A 66 -3.29 -1.33 -6.84
C ILE A 66 -2.32 -2.21 -7.63
N PHE A 67 -2.76 -2.73 -8.79
CA PHE A 67 -2.09 -3.84 -9.48
C PHE A 67 -1.08 -3.40 -10.54
N SER A 68 -1.11 -2.15 -11.02
CA SER A 68 -0.25 -1.76 -12.13
C SER A 68 1.13 -1.29 -11.68
N PHE A 69 1.24 -0.05 -11.20
CA PHE A 69 2.55 0.56 -10.99
C PHE A 69 3.15 0.28 -9.62
N ALA A 70 2.33 0.22 -8.57
CA ALA A 70 2.83 0.15 -7.20
C ALA A 70 3.14 -1.28 -6.73
N MET A 71 2.47 -2.29 -7.29
CA MET A 71 2.62 -3.67 -6.86
C MET A 71 3.84 -4.34 -7.50
N VAL A 72 4.05 -4.13 -8.79
CA VAL A 72 5.01 -4.92 -9.58
C VAL A 72 6.22 -4.10 -9.99
N SER A 73 6.02 -2.83 -10.40
CA SER A 73 7.05 -2.08 -11.11
C SER A 73 7.88 -1.18 -10.19
N LEU A 74 7.31 -0.66 -9.09
CA LEU A 74 8.09 0.20 -8.19
C LEU A 74 9.22 -0.58 -7.51
N PRO A 75 10.45 -0.09 -7.58
CA PRO A 75 11.59 -0.73 -6.92
C PRO A 75 11.38 -0.82 -5.41
N GLY A 76 11.76 -1.94 -4.80
CA GLY A 76 11.66 -2.14 -3.36
C GLY A 76 10.26 -2.38 -2.83
N THR A 77 9.25 -2.59 -3.70
CA THR A 77 7.89 -2.88 -3.24
C THR A 77 7.85 -4.17 -2.42
N PRO A 78 7.23 -4.14 -1.21
CA PRO A 78 7.17 -5.28 -0.31
C PRO A 78 6.04 -6.27 -0.68
N GLN A 79 5.68 -6.33 -1.95
CA GLN A 79 4.65 -7.24 -2.42
C GLN A 79 5.23 -8.60 -2.81
N ILE A 80 4.47 -9.66 -2.57
CA ILE A 80 4.90 -11.05 -2.77
C ILE A 80 5.36 -11.32 -4.21
N GLN A 81 4.75 -10.64 -5.18
CA GLN A 81 5.09 -10.73 -6.60
C GLN A 81 6.50 -10.22 -6.92
N ASN A 82 7.07 -9.39 -6.06
CA ASN A 82 8.43 -8.88 -6.18
C ASN A 82 9.41 -9.67 -5.29
N ILE A 83 8.93 -10.17 -4.17
CA ILE A 83 9.75 -10.93 -3.21
C ILE A 83 10.05 -12.34 -3.75
N ILE A 84 9.05 -13.07 -4.24
CA ILE A 84 9.22 -14.45 -4.70
C ILE A 84 10.29 -14.55 -5.81
N PRO A 85 10.23 -13.78 -6.92
CA PRO A 85 11.26 -13.85 -7.95
C PRO A 85 12.66 -13.51 -7.42
N SER A 86 12.79 -12.60 -6.46
CA SER A 86 14.10 -12.21 -5.94
C SER A 86 14.85 -13.39 -5.29
N SER A 87 14.14 -14.32 -4.66
CA SER A 87 14.74 -15.50 -4.06
C SER A 87 15.21 -16.53 -5.10
N TYR A 88 14.50 -16.65 -6.23
CA TYR A 88 14.88 -17.56 -7.32
C TYR A 88 16.05 -17.02 -8.14
N PHE A 89 16.02 -15.72 -8.45
CA PHE A 89 17.05 -15.08 -9.28
C PHE A 89 18.24 -14.56 -8.47
N GLN A 90 18.28 -14.77 -7.17
CA GLN A 90 19.34 -14.28 -6.29
C GLN A 90 19.55 -12.76 -6.41
N THR A 91 18.46 -12.03 -6.63
CA THR A 91 18.42 -10.57 -6.73
C THR A 91 17.79 -9.96 -5.48
N SER A 92 17.81 -8.63 -5.38
CA SER A 92 17.05 -7.91 -4.35
C SER A 92 15.71 -7.42 -4.92
N THR A 93 14.81 -7.01 -4.06
CA THR A 93 13.56 -6.32 -4.47
C THR A 93 13.83 -4.97 -5.16
N TRP A 94 15.07 -4.50 -5.12
CA TRP A 94 15.57 -3.29 -5.77
C TRP A 94 16.27 -3.56 -7.10
N ALA A 95 16.16 -4.77 -7.65
CA ALA A 95 16.75 -5.10 -8.93
C ALA A 95 16.21 -4.16 -10.03
N ALA A 96 17.13 -3.72 -10.91
CA ALA A 96 16.82 -2.83 -12.05
C ALA A 96 15.97 -1.58 -11.69
N PRO A 97 16.37 -0.74 -10.72
CA PRO A 97 15.51 0.32 -10.19
C PRO A 97 15.15 1.37 -11.24
N GLY A 98 16.02 1.66 -12.19
CA GLY A 98 15.75 2.62 -13.27
C GLY A 98 14.63 2.15 -14.20
N ILE A 99 14.68 0.89 -14.62
CA ILE A 99 13.65 0.28 -15.50
C ILE A 99 12.32 0.19 -14.73
N GLY A 100 12.36 -0.23 -13.45
CA GLY A 100 11.18 -0.32 -12.60
C GLY A 100 10.49 1.03 -12.42
N LEU A 101 11.26 2.09 -12.16
CA LEU A 101 10.73 3.45 -12.03
C LEU A 101 10.11 3.95 -13.35
N PHE A 102 10.81 3.75 -14.48
CA PHE A 102 10.30 4.11 -15.80
C PHE A 102 8.97 3.39 -16.10
N ALA A 103 8.93 2.07 -15.89
CA ALA A 103 7.71 1.28 -16.08
C ALA A 103 6.57 1.74 -15.16
N SER A 104 6.85 2.07 -13.89
CA SER A 104 5.86 2.58 -12.94
C SER A 104 5.23 3.89 -13.41
N ILE A 105 6.05 4.83 -13.89
CA ILE A 105 5.56 6.10 -14.42
C ILE A 105 4.72 5.86 -15.67
N LEU A 106 5.18 5.01 -16.58
CA LEU A 106 4.47 4.68 -17.79
C LEU A 106 3.10 4.05 -17.51
N PHE A 107 3.03 3.05 -16.63
CA PHE A 107 1.77 2.42 -16.24
C PHE A 107 0.81 3.38 -15.54
N LEU A 108 1.35 4.25 -14.66
CA LEU A 108 0.55 5.28 -14.01
C LEU A 108 -0.07 6.25 -15.03
N LEU A 109 0.74 6.73 -15.99
CA LEU A 109 0.28 7.67 -17.01
C LEU A 109 -0.76 7.04 -17.96
N ILE A 110 -0.51 5.82 -18.43
CA ILE A 110 -1.44 5.08 -19.29
C ILE A 110 -2.76 4.83 -18.54
N GLY A 111 -2.68 4.32 -17.32
CA GLY A 111 -3.88 4.01 -16.52
C GLY A 111 -4.68 5.25 -16.17
N TRP A 112 -4.02 6.32 -15.72
CA TRP A 112 -4.66 7.61 -15.44
C TRP A 112 -5.28 8.22 -16.69
N GLY A 113 -4.55 8.24 -17.80
CA GLY A 113 -5.03 8.75 -19.08
C GLY A 113 -6.26 7.99 -19.58
N TRP A 114 -6.21 6.65 -19.52
CA TRP A 114 -7.30 5.80 -19.95
C TRP A 114 -8.56 5.99 -19.10
N VAL A 115 -8.45 5.93 -17.76
CA VAL A 115 -9.58 6.14 -16.86
C VAL A 115 -10.14 7.56 -17.03
N GLY A 116 -9.25 8.57 -17.13
CA GLY A 116 -9.63 9.96 -17.35
C GLY A 116 -10.35 10.18 -18.66
N HIS A 117 -9.89 9.56 -19.76
CA HIS A 117 -10.57 9.60 -21.05
C HIS A 117 -11.95 8.96 -20.96
N ARG A 118 -12.05 7.77 -20.36
CA ARG A 118 -13.35 7.09 -20.16
C ARG A 118 -14.31 7.93 -19.32
N ALA A 119 -13.83 8.59 -18.28
CA ALA A 119 -14.65 9.48 -17.47
C ALA A 119 -15.21 10.65 -18.29
N LYS A 120 -14.40 11.27 -19.15
CA LYS A 120 -14.85 12.34 -20.06
C LYS A 120 -15.91 11.85 -21.06
N VAL A 121 -15.67 10.69 -21.69
CA VAL A 121 -16.63 10.10 -22.67
C VAL A 121 -17.97 9.79 -22.02
N LEU A 122 -17.97 9.25 -20.81
CA LEU A 122 -19.19 8.92 -20.08
C LEU A 122 -19.93 10.19 -19.63
N LYS A 123 -19.20 11.19 -19.16
CA LYS A 123 -19.77 12.49 -18.79
C LYS A 123 -20.41 13.19 -19.99
N ALA A 124 -19.79 13.11 -21.17
CA ALA A 124 -20.37 13.64 -22.42
C ALA A 124 -21.67 12.93 -22.83
N LYS A 125 -21.87 11.68 -22.37
CA LYS A 125 -23.12 10.92 -22.54
C LYS A 125 -24.15 11.22 -21.44
N GLY A 126 -23.93 12.21 -20.59
CA GLY A 126 -24.80 12.57 -19.47
C GLY A 126 -24.69 11.64 -18.24
N GLU A 127 -23.68 10.77 -18.19
CA GLU A 127 -23.52 9.85 -17.08
C GLU A 127 -22.64 10.47 -15.98
N GLY A 128 -23.25 10.80 -14.83
CA GLY A 128 -22.58 11.22 -13.61
C GLY A 128 -22.44 10.07 -12.62
N TYR A 129 -22.14 10.41 -11.35
CA TYR A 129 -22.01 9.41 -10.27
C TYR A 129 -23.30 8.61 -10.05
N GLY A 130 -24.47 9.24 -10.28
CA GLY A 130 -25.80 8.66 -10.05
C GLY A 130 -26.24 8.69 -8.58
N ASN A 131 -27.47 8.25 -8.32
CA ASN A 131 -28.09 8.21 -7.00
C ASN A 131 -27.75 6.92 -6.24
N HIS A 132 -26.47 6.55 -6.22
CA HIS A 132 -26.03 5.41 -5.43
C HIS A 132 -25.90 5.81 -3.96
N VAL A 133 -26.58 5.07 -3.08
CA VAL A 133 -26.37 5.17 -1.65
C VAL A 133 -24.91 4.79 -1.38
N VAL A 134 -24.16 5.68 -0.77
CA VAL A 134 -22.80 5.37 -0.31
C VAL A 134 -22.98 4.49 0.92
N ASP A 135 -22.88 3.18 0.70
CA ASP A 135 -23.07 2.19 1.76
C ASP A 135 -22.22 2.51 3.00
N GLY A 136 -22.95 2.66 4.10
CA GLY A 136 -22.47 2.23 5.40
C GLY A 136 -21.34 2.99 6.05
N ARG A 137 -21.16 4.29 5.86
CA ARG A 137 -20.43 5.03 6.89
C ARG A 137 -21.34 5.27 8.10
N LYS A 138 -21.35 4.33 9.06
CA LYS A 138 -21.62 4.70 10.46
C LYS A 138 -20.83 5.98 10.73
N LYS A 139 -21.51 7.04 11.20
CA LYS A 139 -20.91 8.34 11.53
C LYS A 139 -19.63 8.09 12.31
N ARG A 140 -18.50 8.29 11.64
CA ARG A 140 -17.17 8.11 12.21
C ARG A 140 -17.09 9.06 13.38
N ASN A 141 -16.87 8.52 14.58
CA ASN A 141 -16.77 9.29 15.81
C ASN A 141 -15.73 10.40 15.60
N PRO A 142 -16.09 11.70 15.56
CA PRO A 142 -15.18 12.76 15.12
C PRO A 142 -14.07 13.05 16.14
N LYS A 143 -14.14 12.45 17.34
CA LYS A 143 -13.29 12.76 18.49
C LYS A 143 -11.84 12.23 18.41
N ILE A 144 -11.49 11.35 17.46
CA ILE A 144 -10.13 10.81 17.36
C ILE A 144 -9.62 11.00 15.93
N ARG A 145 -9.06 12.17 15.64
CA ARG A 145 -8.33 12.43 14.40
C ARG A 145 -6.84 12.22 14.65
N ILE A 146 -6.28 11.13 14.10
CA ILE A 146 -4.82 11.00 14.02
C ILE A 146 -4.37 11.98 12.93
N PRO A 147 -3.44 12.90 13.20
CA PRO A 147 -2.84 13.75 12.18
C PRO A 147 -2.29 12.91 11.03
N TRP A 148 -2.36 13.45 9.82
CA TRP A 148 -1.98 12.70 8.62
C TRP A 148 -0.51 12.25 8.63
N TYR A 149 0.39 13.04 9.20
CA TYR A 149 1.81 12.73 9.31
C TYR A 149 2.09 11.52 10.23
N TRP A 150 1.36 11.37 11.36
CA TRP A 150 1.45 10.17 12.19
C TRP A 150 0.93 8.91 11.48
N ALA A 151 -0.08 9.07 10.61
CA ALA A 151 -0.59 7.97 9.82
C ALA A 151 0.36 7.60 8.65
N LEU A 152 1.17 8.55 8.18
CA LEU A 152 2.17 8.32 7.14
C LEU A 152 3.44 7.66 7.70
N LEU A 153 3.74 7.87 8.98
CA LEU A 153 4.99 7.43 9.61
C LEU A 153 5.24 5.91 9.44
N PRO A 154 4.31 4.99 9.72
CA PRO A 154 4.54 3.56 9.50
C PRO A 154 4.84 3.22 8.03
N LEU A 155 4.21 3.90 7.07
CA LEU A 155 4.45 3.68 5.65
C LEU A 155 5.88 4.10 5.27
N VAL A 156 6.32 5.26 5.74
CA VAL A 156 7.70 5.74 5.54
C VAL A 156 8.69 4.80 6.23
N MET A 157 8.37 4.32 7.43
CA MET A 157 9.21 3.37 8.15
C MET A 157 9.43 2.07 7.36
N VAL A 158 8.39 1.50 6.73
CA VAL A 158 8.57 0.30 5.88
C VAL A 158 9.60 0.57 4.80
N ILE A 159 9.49 1.70 4.10
CA ILE A 159 10.39 2.05 3.00
C ILE A 159 11.82 2.22 3.51
N VAL A 160 12.00 3.05 4.52
CA VAL A 160 13.34 3.37 5.07
C VAL A 160 14.00 2.12 5.65
N LEU A 161 13.28 1.35 6.46
CA LEU A 161 13.81 0.12 7.03
C LEU A 161 14.13 -0.91 5.94
N ASN A 162 13.28 -1.06 4.92
CA ASN A 162 13.56 -1.95 3.81
C ASN A 162 14.83 -1.54 3.06
N VAL A 163 15.05 -0.26 2.80
CA VAL A 163 16.29 0.23 2.16
C VAL A 163 17.50 -0.05 3.03
N ILE A 164 17.43 0.23 4.33
CA ILE A 164 18.54 0.00 5.26
C ILE A 164 18.86 -1.50 5.38
N LEU A 165 17.85 -2.33 5.57
CA LEU A 165 18.01 -3.77 5.80
C LEU A 165 18.38 -4.55 4.53
N SER A 166 17.88 -4.13 3.35
CA SER A 166 18.23 -4.78 2.08
C SER A 166 19.56 -4.29 1.53
N ASN A 167 20.02 -3.13 1.99
CA ASN A 167 21.27 -2.47 1.56
C ASN A 167 21.53 -2.56 0.04
N PRO A 168 20.60 -2.11 -0.81
CA PRO A 168 20.64 -2.34 -2.27
C PRO A 168 21.82 -1.66 -2.96
N PHE A 169 22.41 -0.66 -2.32
CA PHE A 169 23.51 0.16 -2.85
C PHE A 169 24.87 -0.19 -2.21
N GLY A 170 24.94 -1.21 -1.32
CA GLY A 170 26.17 -1.64 -0.69
C GLY A 170 26.81 -0.59 0.22
N TRP A 171 26.02 0.22 0.90
CA TRP A 171 26.52 1.24 1.83
C TRP A 171 27.22 0.58 3.02
N SER A 172 28.35 1.13 3.44
CA SER A 172 29.11 0.62 4.58
C SER A 172 28.34 0.69 5.91
N TRP A 173 27.40 1.63 6.04
CA TRP A 173 26.51 1.79 7.19
C TRP A 173 25.20 1.01 7.05
N GLY A 174 24.95 0.38 5.90
CA GLY A 174 23.77 -0.45 5.66
C GLY A 174 23.88 -1.77 6.44
N PHE A 175 22.73 -2.39 6.70
CA PHE A 175 22.70 -3.66 7.41
C PHE A 175 23.26 -4.79 6.55
N HIS A 176 24.09 -5.63 7.13
CA HIS A 176 24.66 -6.81 6.48
C HIS A 176 24.11 -8.06 7.17
N TRP A 177 23.36 -8.85 6.43
CA TRP A 177 22.79 -10.10 6.91
C TRP A 177 23.93 -11.13 7.06
N ASN A 178 24.43 -11.30 8.30
CA ASN A 178 25.44 -12.29 8.59
C ASN A 178 24.77 -13.54 9.19
N PRO A 179 24.98 -14.74 8.62
CA PRO A 179 24.48 -16.00 9.18
C PRO A 179 24.94 -16.22 10.63
N ASP A 180 26.13 -15.76 10.98
CA ASP A 180 26.69 -15.94 12.32
C ASP A 180 25.94 -15.18 13.41
N SER A 181 25.32 -14.04 13.07
CA SER A 181 24.52 -13.28 14.03
C SER A 181 23.26 -14.04 14.47
N LEU A 182 22.78 -14.99 13.68
CA LEU A 182 21.61 -15.82 14.00
C LEU A 182 21.96 -17.07 14.80
N GLN A 183 23.24 -17.43 14.90
CA GLN A 183 23.69 -18.53 15.77
C GLN A 183 23.41 -18.26 17.26
N ALA A 184 23.32 -16.98 17.66
CA ALA A 184 22.86 -16.59 18.99
C ALA A 184 21.44 -17.07 19.33
N PHE A 185 20.62 -17.36 18.32
CA PHE A 185 19.27 -17.90 18.44
C PHE A 185 19.19 -19.41 18.17
N ALA A 186 20.34 -20.10 18.14
CA ALA A 186 20.44 -21.55 17.95
C ALA A 186 19.54 -22.40 18.89
N PRO A 187 19.27 -21.98 20.15
CA PRO A 187 18.38 -22.73 21.04
C PRO A 187 16.96 -22.89 20.51
N LEU A 188 16.54 -22.05 19.56
CA LEU A 188 15.19 -22.07 18.97
C LEU A 188 15.11 -22.93 17.69
N HIS A 189 16.08 -23.82 17.41
CA HIS A 189 16.17 -24.62 16.17
C HIS A 189 16.13 -23.78 14.87
N LEU A 190 16.53 -22.52 14.92
CA LEU A 190 16.58 -21.61 13.78
C LEU A 190 17.84 -21.79 12.91
N SER A 191 18.66 -22.80 13.19
CA SER A 191 19.87 -23.11 12.42
C SER A 191 19.61 -23.39 10.95
N LEU A 192 18.45 -23.99 10.62
CA LEU A 192 18.00 -24.18 9.23
C LEU A 192 17.67 -22.85 8.55
N LEU A 193 17.20 -21.86 9.30
CA LEU A 193 16.94 -20.51 8.79
C LEU A 193 18.25 -19.73 8.60
N ALA A 194 19.24 -19.92 9.47
CA ALA A 194 20.52 -19.24 9.37
C ALA A 194 21.28 -19.56 8.07
N SER A 195 21.25 -20.81 7.61
CA SER A 195 21.87 -21.21 6.35
C SER A 195 21.19 -20.61 5.11
N GLN A 196 19.94 -20.18 5.22
CA GLN A 196 19.16 -19.59 4.12
C GLN A 196 19.15 -18.05 4.15
N VAL A 197 19.54 -17.41 5.24
CA VAL A 197 19.43 -15.96 5.42
C VAL A 197 20.19 -15.18 4.36
N GLY A 198 21.41 -15.62 3.99
CA GLY A 198 22.17 -14.98 2.91
C GLY A 198 21.49 -15.10 1.54
N LYS A 199 20.79 -16.23 1.30
CA LYS A 199 20.11 -16.51 0.02
C LYS A 199 18.76 -15.80 -0.10
N VAL A 200 18.09 -15.51 1.02
CA VAL A 200 16.76 -14.91 1.05
C VAL A 200 16.72 -13.61 1.85
N SER A 201 17.81 -12.87 1.85
CA SER A 201 17.95 -11.60 2.58
C SER A 201 16.84 -10.58 2.27
N ALA A 202 16.34 -10.57 1.03
CA ALA A 202 15.23 -9.71 0.61
C ALA A 202 13.94 -10.00 1.40
N ILE A 203 13.63 -11.29 1.65
CA ILE A 203 12.44 -11.69 2.42
C ILE A 203 12.59 -11.26 3.87
N TRP A 204 13.76 -11.47 4.47
CA TRP A 204 14.02 -11.09 5.86
C TRP A 204 13.99 -9.57 6.04
N SER A 205 14.62 -8.82 5.16
CA SER A 205 14.63 -7.36 5.19
C SER A 205 13.21 -6.79 5.21
N ILE A 206 12.36 -7.26 4.31
CA ILE A 206 10.95 -6.83 4.25
C ILE A 206 10.16 -7.29 5.46
N SER A 207 10.33 -8.55 5.89
CA SER A 207 9.58 -9.08 7.02
C SER A 207 9.86 -8.30 8.30
N VAL A 208 11.13 -8.03 8.58
CA VAL A 208 11.53 -7.22 9.76
C VAL A 208 11.03 -5.79 9.63
N ALA A 209 11.15 -5.17 8.45
CA ALA A 209 10.63 -3.83 8.22
C ALA A 209 9.12 -3.73 8.46
N LEU A 210 8.35 -4.72 7.98
CA LEU A 210 6.91 -4.78 8.18
C LEU A 210 6.53 -5.01 9.65
N ILE A 211 7.24 -5.91 10.37
CA ILE A 211 6.98 -6.17 11.79
C ILE A 211 7.20 -4.90 12.61
N ILE A 212 8.36 -4.25 12.46
CA ILE A 212 8.68 -3.02 13.21
C ILE A 212 7.68 -1.92 12.90
N SER A 213 7.35 -1.73 11.63
CA SER A 213 6.39 -0.70 11.20
C SER A 213 4.96 -1.00 11.68
N SER A 214 4.57 -2.28 11.76
CA SER A 214 3.29 -2.72 12.31
C SER A 214 3.20 -2.44 13.82
N ILE A 215 4.27 -2.71 14.55
CA ILE A 215 4.35 -2.38 15.98
C ILE A 215 4.23 -0.87 16.17
N ALA A 216 4.97 -0.06 15.40
CA ALA A 216 4.85 1.40 15.44
C ALA A 216 3.42 1.88 15.13
N ALA A 217 2.77 1.30 14.11
CA ALA A 217 1.38 1.59 13.77
C ALA A 217 0.42 1.25 14.91
N ALA A 218 0.64 0.11 15.60
CA ALA A 218 -0.15 -0.30 16.77
C ALA A 218 0.02 0.69 17.93
N PHE A 219 1.24 1.14 18.21
CA PHE A 219 1.49 2.16 19.25
C PHE A 219 0.81 3.50 18.92
N ILE A 220 0.92 3.98 17.69
CA ILE A 220 0.26 5.21 17.23
C ILE A 220 -1.26 5.07 17.30
N GLY A 221 -1.76 3.88 16.93
CA GLY A 221 -3.18 3.54 16.91
C GLY A 221 -3.76 3.07 18.25
N ARG A 222 -2.95 2.89 19.30
CA ARG A 222 -3.35 2.17 20.53
C ARG A 222 -4.64 2.67 21.17
N LYS A 223 -4.90 3.97 21.13
CA LYS A 223 -6.16 4.56 21.64
C LYS A 223 -7.41 4.13 20.85
N ARG A 224 -7.23 3.57 19.64
CA ARG A 224 -8.30 3.00 18.81
C ARG A 224 -8.44 1.49 18.98
N PHE A 225 -7.32 0.78 19.23
CA PHE A 225 -7.34 -0.67 19.48
C PHE A 225 -8.02 -1.02 20.81
N ILE A 226 -8.04 -0.11 21.77
CA ILE A 226 -8.74 -0.30 23.06
C ILE A 226 -10.26 -0.29 22.89
N VAL A 227 -10.78 0.30 21.80
CA VAL A 227 -12.20 0.20 21.42
C VAL A 227 -12.33 -1.00 20.47
N MET A 228 -12.61 -2.17 21.00
CA MET A 228 -12.76 -3.46 20.29
C MET A 228 -13.67 -3.39 19.05
N ASP A 229 -14.62 -2.48 19.02
CA ASP A 229 -15.47 -2.21 17.83
C ASP A 229 -14.68 -1.83 16.57
N GLY A 230 -13.47 -1.28 16.68
CA GLY A 230 -12.65 -0.90 15.55
C GLY A 230 -11.91 -2.08 14.88
N PHE A 231 -11.67 -3.16 15.63
CA PHE A 231 -10.98 -4.35 15.13
C PHE A 231 -11.95 -5.32 14.44
N LEU A 232 -13.16 -5.44 14.97
CA LEU A 232 -14.20 -6.34 14.45
C LEU A 232 -14.97 -5.76 13.26
N ALA A 233 -14.98 -4.44 13.08
CA ALA A 233 -15.69 -3.80 11.98
C ALA A 233 -15.28 -4.30 10.58
N PRO A 234 -13.98 -4.47 10.24
CA PRO A 234 -13.58 -5.04 8.95
C PRO A 234 -13.99 -6.50 8.78
N ILE A 235 -13.97 -7.29 9.88
CA ILE A 235 -14.36 -8.71 9.88
C ILE A 235 -15.86 -8.84 9.64
N ASN A 236 -16.67 -8.01 10.30
CA ASN A 236 -18.11 -7.97 10.09
C ASN A 236 -18.49 -7.52 8.68
N TYR A 237 -17.71 -6.62 8.04
CA TYR A 237 -17.92 -6.26 6.65
C TYR A 237 -17.63 -7.40 5.68
N ALA A 238 -16.56 -8.16 5.92
CA ALA A 238 -16.24 -9.33 5.10
C ALA A 238 -17.30 -10.45 5.24
N ALA A 239 -17.87 -10.63 6.44
CA ALA A 239 -18.91 -11.61 6.72
C ALA A 239 -20.30 -11.22 6.17
N LEU A 240 -20.57 -9.92 5.98
CA LEU A 240 -21.83 -9.42 5.43
C LEU A 240 -21.81 -9.29 3.89
N SER A 241 -20.66 -9.46 3.26
CA SER A 241 -20.47 -9.39 1.80
C SER A 241 -20.37 -10.77 1.15
N SER A 242 -20.41 -11.83 1.93
CA SER A 242 -20.51 -13.24 1.50
C SER A 242 -21.95 -13.73 1.55
#